data_f45ff8391566a337bce0cfd46b2615ba
#
_entry.id   f45ff8391566a337bce0cfd46b2615ba
#
_cell.length_a   1.000
_cell.length_b   1.000
_cell.length_c   1.000
_cell.angle_alpha   90.00
_cell.angle_beta   90.00
_cell.angle_gamma   90.00
#
_symmetry.space_group_name_H-M   'P 1'
#
loop_
_entity.id
_entity.type
_entity.pdbx_description
1 polymer ?
#
loop_
_entity_poly.entity_id
_entity_poly.type
_entity_poly.pdbx_seq_one_letter_code
_entity_poly.pdbx_strand_id
1 'polypeptide(L)'
;MLKGKRKGNYNIVQIDPAYRPAPVEHKDVFGVTFEQGRNELKIDESLLENVVTENQTLPAEAKRDLLISLITLKYTQSNSVCYAKDGQAIGVGAGQQSRVHCTRLAGNKADNWYLRQHPKVLALPFVENIRRPDRDNAIDVYMSDDYMDVLADGQWQQFFTERPEPLTREEKRAWLDQMLSLIHISEP
;
A
#
# COMPACT_ATOMS: atom_id res chain seq x y z
N MET A 1 -2.94 -22.15 -12.42
CA MET A 1 -3.51 -20.81 -12.68
C MET A 1 -2.57 -19.92 -13.51
N LEU A 2 -1.32 -19.61 -13.09
CA LEU A 2 -0.43 -18.74 -13.86
C LEU A 2 -0.01 -19.31 -15.23
N LYS A 3 0.26 -20.61 -15.33
CA LYS A 3 0.63 -21.28 -16.59
C LYS A 3 -0.38 -21.09 -17.73
N GLY A 4 -1.66 -20.90 -17.43
CA GLY A 4 -2.72 -20.68 -18.43
C GLY A 4 -2.89 -19.21 -18.87
N LYS A 5 -2.23 -18.25 -18.22
CA LYS A 5 -2.34 -16.85 -18.58
C LYS A 5 -1.57 -16.54 -19.87
N ARG A 6 -2.04 -15.54 -20.64
CA ARG A 6 -1.48 -15.15 -21.94
C ARG A 6 -1.24 -16.33 -22.90
N LYS A 7 -2.19 -17.28 -22.94
CA LYS A 7 -2.11 -18.48 -23.81
C LYS A 7 -0.82 -19.29 -23.60
N GLY A 8 -0.33 -19.35 -22.35
CA GLY A 8 0.89 -20.09 -22.01
C GLY A 8 2.21 -19.31 -22.17
N ASN A 9 2.16 -18.08 -22.65
CA ASN A 9 3.35 -17.22 -22.83
C ASN A 9 3.77 -16.46 -21.55
N TYR A 10 3.58 -17.10 -20.38
CA TYR A 10 3.99 -16.54 -19.10
C TYR A 10 5.24 -17.27 -18.61
N ASN A 11 6.34 -16.56 -18.47
CA ASN A 11 7.56 -17.17 -17.93
C ASN A 11 7.38 -17.41 -16.43
N ILE A 12 7.51 -18.67 -16.04
CA ILE A 12 7.51 -19.09 -14.63
C ILE A 12 8.89 -19.64 -14.33
N VAL A 13 9.59 -18.96 -13.46
CA VAL A 13 10.95 -19.35 -13.03
C VAL A 13 10.84 -19.91 -11.62
N GLN A 14 11.43 -21.10 -11.42
CA GLN A 14 11.63 -21.68 -10.11
C GLN A 14 13.03 -21.36 -9.65
N ILE A 15 13.15 -20.76 -8.46
CA ILE A 15 14.44 -20.49 -7.85
C ILE A 15 14.81 -21.65 -6.91
N ASP A 16 16.11 -21.85 -6.72
CA ASP A 16 16.61 -22.78 -5.69
C ASP A 16 16.45 -22.11 -4.30
N PRO A 17 15.61 -22.67 -3.40
CA PRO A 17 15.43 -22.10 -2.06
C PRO A 17 16.68 -22.20 -1.18
N ALA A 18 17.63 -23.03 -1.54
CA ALA A 18 18.93 -23.17 -0.85
C ALA A 18 19.96 -22.14 -1.33
N TYR A 19 19.71 -21.43 -2.46
CA TYR A 19 20.62 -20.42 -2.95
C TYR A 19 20.89 -19.34 -1.90
N ARG A 20 22.16 -19.05 -1.68
CA ARG A 20 22.61 -17.93 -0.84
C ARG A 20 23.39 -16.96 -1.72
N PRO A 21 22.93 -15.71 -1.83
CA PRO A 21 23.65 -14.70 -2.59
C PRO A 21 25.00 -14.39 -1.92
N ALA A 22 25.96 -13.91 -2.72
CA ALA A 22 27.21 -13.42 -2.17
C ALA A 22 26.95 -12.27 -1.16
N PRO A 23 27.75 -12.13 -0.08
CA PRO A 23 27.55 -11.10 0.95
C PRO A 23 27.78 -9.68 0.41
N VAL A 24 28.49 -9.57 -0.71
CA VAL A 24 28.80 -8.32 -1.38
C VAL A 24 28.15 -8.29 -2.78
N GLU A 25 27.56 -7.19 -3.13
CA GLU A 25 27.00 -6.92 -4.45
C GLU A 25 27.93 -6.04 -5.26
N HIS A 26 28.07 -6.37 -6.54
CA HIS A 26 28.79 -5.54 -7.50
C HIS A 26 27.85 -5.06 -8.58
N LYS A 27 27.98 -3.79 -8.98
CA LYS A 27 27.21 -3.21 -10.07
C LYS A 27 28.10 -2.31 -10.92
N ASP A 28 28.24 -2.64 -12.20
CA ASP A 28 28.97 -1.81 -13.17
C ASP A 28 28.05 -0.76 -13.78
N VAL A 29 28.49 0.50 -13.69
CA VAL A 29 27.80 1.65 -14.26
C VAL A 29 28.82 2.54 -14.95
N PHE A 30 28.73 2.69 -16.26
CA PHE A 30 29.63 3.51 -17.08
C PHE A 30 31.13 3.23 -16.83
N GLY A 31 31.51 1.97 -16.67
CA GLY A 31 32.90 1.57 -16.45
C GLY A 31 33.42 1.72 -15.01
N VAL A 32 32.54 2.10 -14.09
CA VAL A 32 32.82 2.12 -12.64
C VAL A 32 32.07 0.98 -11.96
N THR A 33 32.81 0.14 -11.22
CA THR A 33 32.22 -0.92 -10.41
C THR A 33 31.88 -0.38 -9.02
N PHE A 34 30.60 -0.41 -8.66
CA PHE A 34 30.14 -0.15 -7.30
C PHE A 34 30.15 -1.47 -6.54
N GLU A 35 30.64 -1.42 -5.32
CA GLU A 35 30.62 -2.54 -4.37
C GLU A 35 29.93 -2.11 -3.09
N GLN A 36 28.98 -2.94 -2.62
CA GLN A 36 28.32 -2.71 -1.34
C GLN A 36 27.93 -4.04 -0.66
N GLY A 37 27.93 -4.03 0.67
CA GLY A 37 27.39 -5.12 1.46
C GLY A 37 25.87 -5.23 1.29
N ARG A 38 25.34 -6.45 1.31
CA ARG A 38 23.90 -6.69 1.32
C ARG A 38 23.27 -6.21 2.62
N ASN A 39 22.03 -5.79 2.55
CA ASN A 39 21.24 -5.54 3.75
C ASN A 39 20.78 -6.87 4.36
N GLU A 40 21.57 -7.40 5.27
CA GLU A 40 21.32 -8.66 5.98
C GLU A 40 20.62 -8.45 7.34
N LEU A 41 20.14 -7.22 7.62
CA LEU A 41 19.42 -6.93 8.86
C LEU A 41 18.30 -7.95 9.07
N LYS A 42 18.39 -8.71 10.15
CA LYS A 42 17.34 -9.62 10.57
C LYS A 42 16.22 -8.82 11.22
N ILE A 43 15.02 -8.96 10.69
CA ILE A 43 13.82 -8.31 11.24
C ILE A 43 13.12 -9.33 12.13
N ASP A 44 13.23 -9.14 13.44
CA ASP A 44 12.53 -9.94 14.45
C ASP A 44 12.18 -9.08 15.68
N GLU A 45 11.60 -9.69 16.70
CA GLU A 45 11.11 -9.00 17.89
C GLU A 45 12.23 -8.32 18.70
N SER A 46 13.49 -8.74 18.56
CA SER A 46 14.61 -8.13 19.28
C SER A 46 14.80 -6.65 18.94
N LEU A 47 14.36 -6.22 17.74
CA LEU A 47 14.39 -4.81 17.33
C LEU A 47 13.39 -3.94 18.12
N LEU A 48 12.43 -4.54 18.81
CA LEU A 48 11.37 -3.88 19.56
C LEU A 48 11.55 -3.97 21.08
N GLU A 49 12.67 -4.52 21.57
CA GLU A 49 12.92 -4.70 23.01
C GLU A 49 13.30 -3.42 23.73
N ASN A 50 13.93 -2.47 23.02
CA ASN A 50 14.34 -1.20 23.61
C ASN A 50 13.27 -0.13 23.41
N VAL A 51 12.24 -0.14 24.27
CA VAL A 51 11.18 0.88 24.29
C VAL A 51 11.69 2.10 25.03
N VAL A 52 11.84 3.23 24.33
CA VAL A 52 12.39 4.49 24.85
C VAL A 52 11.31 5.57 25.10
N THR A 53 10.06 5.27 24.82
CA THR A 53 8.93 6.18 25.01
C THR A 53 8.42 6.12 26.46
N GLU A 54 7.69 7.16 26.89
CA GLU A 54 7.06 7.22 28.22
C GLU A 54 6.12 6.01 28.44
N ASN A 55 5.30 5.70 27.45
CA ASN A 55 4.53 4.46 27.45
C ASN A 55 5.41 3.26 27.07
N GLN A 56 5.67 2.40 28.03
CA GLN A 56 6.50 1.20 27.87
C GLN A 56 5.71 -0.03 27.38
N THR A 57 4.39 0.10 27.25
CA THR A 57 3.54 -1.01 26.84
C THR A 57 3.42 -1.07 25.33
N LEU A 58 3.88 -2.17 24.74
CA LEU A 58 3.74 -2.44 23.31
C LEU A 58 2.85 -3.68 23.13
N PRO A 59 1.56 -3.53 22.74
CA PRO A 59 0.64 -4.63 22.53
C PRO A 59 1.13 -5.61 21.45
N ALA A 60 0.69 -6.87 21.52
CA ALA A 60 1.12 -7.92 20.59
C ALA A 60 0.76 -7.60 19.11
N GLU A 61 -0.44 -7.02 18.91
CA GLU A 61 -0.88 -6.55 17.57
C GLU A 61 0.01 -5.44 17.04
N ALA A 62 0.41 -4.49 17.88
CA ALA A 62 1.31 -3.41 17.47
C ALA A 62 2.72 -3.94 17.13
N LYS A 63 3.24 -4.91 17.91
CA LYS A 63 4.51 -5.59 17.59
C LYS A 63 4.46 -6.26 16.23
N ARG A 64 3.40 -7.04 15.96
CA ARG A 64 3.18 -7.68 14.68
C ARG A 64 3.18 -6.67 13.54
N ASP A 65 2.42 -5.58 13.67
CA ASP A 65 2.26 -4.56 12.64
C ASP A 65 3.56 -3.78 12.40
N LEU A 66 4.33 -3.50 13.45
CA LEU A 66 5.66 -2.91 13.33
C LEU A 66 6.65 -3.84 12.60
N LEU A 67 6.63 -5.14 12.89
CA LEU A 67 7.49 -6.10 12.17
C LEU A 67 7.12 -6.18 10.69
N ILE A 68 5.83 -6.20 10.34
CA ILE A 68 5.35 -6.15 8.96
C ILE A 68 5.81 -4.87 8.26
N SER A 69 5.71 -3.72 8.94
CA SER A 69 6.24 -2.44 8.45
C SER A 69 7.74 -2.50 8.17
N LEU A 70 8.54 -3.00 9.11
CA LEU A 70 9.99 -3.10 8.98
C LEU A 70 10.38 -4.03 7.83
N ILE A 71 9.73 -5.20 7.70
CA ILE A 71 9.94 -6.13 6.58
C ILE A 71 9.61 -5.43 5.26
N THR A 72 8.48 -4.73 5.18
CA THR A 72 8.09 -3.98 3.98
C THR A 72 9.13 -2.93 3.61
N LEU A 73 9.59 -2.15 4.59
CA LEU A 73 10.55 -1.07 4.37
C LEU A 73 11.95 -1.58 4.04
N LYS A 74 12.36 -2.75 4.54
CA LYS A 74 13.64 -3.38 4.17
C LYS A 74 13.78 -3.57 2.65
N TYR A 75 12.69 -3.86 1.97
CA TYR A 75 12.64 -4.11 0.53
C TYR A 75 12.08 -2.94 -0.27
N THR A 76 11.95 -1.77 0.35
CA THR A 76 11.39 -0.57 -0.27
C THR A 76 12.46 0.50 -0.43
N GLN A 77 12.48 1.14 -1.59
CA GLN A 77 13.46 2.20 -1.87
C GLN A 77 13.23 3.43 -0.99
N SER A 78 14.31 3.93 -0.37
CA SER A 78 14.31 5.18 0.41
C SER A 78 14.03 6.43 -0.44
N ASN A 79 13.49 7.48 0.13
CA ASN A 79 12.88 7.53 1.45
C ASN A 79 11.57 6.75 1.44
N SER A 80 11.29 6.03 2.51
CA SER A 80 10.11 5.17 2.57
C SER A 80 9.43 5.26 3.95
N VAL A 81 8.10 5.13 3.93
CA VAL A 81 7.23 5.07 5.11
C VAL A 81 6.18 3.99 4.86
N CYS A 82 5.84 3.23 5.89
CA CYS A 82 4.82 2.20 5.82
C CYS A 82 3.83 2.35 6.98
N TYR A 83 2.55 2.32 6.66
CA TYR A 83 1.45 2.13 7.62
C TYR A 83 1.01 0.68 7.56
N ALA A 84 0.97 0.02 8.71
CA ALA A 84 0.50 -1.36 8.84
C ALA A 84 -0.64 -1.44 9.82
N LYS A 85 -1.58 -2.34 9.56
CA LYS A 85 -2.75 -2.61 10.41
C LYS A 85 -3.16 -4.07 10.26
N ASP A 86 -3.40 -4.73 11.38
CA ASP A 86 -3.87 -6.12 11.45
C ASP A 86 -3.04 -7.11 10.62
N GLY A 87 -1.70 -6.95 10.63
CA GLY A 87 -0.76 -7.80 9.90
C GLY A 87 -0.65 -7.49 8.40
N GLN A 88 -1.15 -6.33 7.96
CA GLN A 88 -1.14 -5.91 6.56
C GLN A 88 -0.54 -4.52 6.41
N ALA A 89 0.33 -4.32 5.41
CA ALA A 89 0.75 -3.00 4.97
C ALA A 89 -0.39 -2.35 4.18
N ILE A 90 -0.98 -1.28 4.72
CA ILE A 90 -2.14 -0.59 4.14
C ILE A 90 -1.77 0.67 3.36
N GLY A 91 -0.57 1.22 3.61
CA GLY A 91 -0.07 2.39 2.88
C GLY A 91 1.45 2.40 2.85
N VAL A 92 2.04 2.46 1.66
CA VAL A 92 3.49 2.54 1.46
C VAL A 92 3.82 3.74 0.59
N GLY A 93 4.62 4.64 1.13
CA GLY A 93 5.31 5.70 0.37
C GLY A 93 6.74 5.27 0.13
N ALA A 94 7.24 5.40 -1.09
CA ALA A 94 8.55 4.91 -1.49
C ALA A 94 9.22 5.80 -2.52
N GLY A 95 10.55 5.85 -2.50
CA GLY A 95 11.35 6.54 -3.50
C GLY A 95 11.14 8.05 -3.59
N GLN A 96 10.63 8.68 -2.52
CA GLN A 96 10.37 10.11 -2.51
C GLN A 96 11.61 10.88 -2.04
N GLN A 97 11.84 12.05 -2.62
CA GLN A 97 12.94 12.93 -2.24
C GLN A 97 12.76 13.56 -0.85
N SER A 98 11.51 13.78 -0.44
CA SER A 98 11.16 14.38 0.85
C SER A 98 10.46 13.35 1.75
N ARG A 99 10.86 13.27 3.02
CA ARG A 99 10.18 12.43 4.02
C ARG A 99 8.72 12.86 4.25
N VAL A 100 8.46 14.17 4.20
CA VAL A 100 7.10 14.72 4.31
C VAL A 100 6.22 14.21 3.17
N HIS A 101 6.71 14.24 1.92
CA HIS A 101 5.99 13.71 0.77
C HIS A 101 5.80 12.19 0.88
N CYS A 102 6.81 11.49 1.36
CA CYS A 102 6.75 10.06 1.58
C CYS A 102 5.66 9.69 2.58
N THR A 103 5.60 10.39 3.72
CA THR A 103 4.58 10.20 4.75
C THR A 103 3.18 10.51 4.22
N ARG A 104 3.01 11.63 3.50
CA ARG A 104 1.72 11.97 2.87
C ARG A 104 1.26 10.91 1.87
N LEU A 105 2.18 10.44 1.03
CA LEU A 105 1.85 9.40 0.04
C LEU A 105 1.42 8.09 0.71
N ALA A 106 2.12 7.69 1.76
CA ALA A 106 1.77 6.51 2.55
C ALA A 106 0.41 6.70 3.25
N GLY A 107 0.18 7.87 3.86
CA GLY A 107 -1.07 8.23 4.51
C GLY A 107 -2.24 8.22 3.54
N ASN A 108 -2.13 8.89 2.39
CA ASN A 108 -3.19 8.89 1.37
C ASN A 108 -3.55 7.47 0.90
N LYS A 109 -2.57 6.57 0.79
CA LYS A 109 -2.85 5.16 0.45
C LYS A 109 -3.57 4.43 1.57
N ALA A 110 -3.21 4.68 2.83
CA ALA A 110 -3.91 4.13 3.98
C ALA A 110 -5.36 4.65 4.05
N ASP A 111 -5.58 5.95 3.82
CA ASP A 111 -6.90 6.55 3.73
C ASP A 111 -7.73 5.90 2.62
N ASN A 112 -7.16 5.72 1.42
CA ASN A 112 -7.82 5.04 0.31
C ASN A 112 -8.15 3.58 0.65
N TRP A 113 -7.29 2.89 1.41
CA TRP A 113 -7.58 1.54 1.87
C TRP A 113 -8.85 1.49 2.73
N TYR A 114 -9.07 2.47 3.61
CA TYR A 114 -10.28 2.60 4.42
C TYR A 114 -11.47 3.09 3.58
N LEU A 115 -11.28 4.07 2.70
CA LEU A 115 -12.35 4.60 1.84
C LEU A 115 -12.92 3.54 0.90
N ARG A 116 -12.10 2.59 0.42
CA ARG A 116 -12.57 1.45 -0.38
C ARG A 116 -13.59 0.56 0.35
N GLN A 117 -13.65 0.66 1.68
CA GLN A 117 -14.60 -0.06 2.53
C GLN A 117 -15.86 0.77 2.86
N HIS A 118 -15.92 2.01 2.38
CA HIS A 118 -17.09 2.87 2.59
C HIS A 118 -18.34 2.28 1.91
N PRO A 119 -19.54 2.28 2.56
CA PRO A 119 -20.75 1.70 1.98
C PRO A 119 -21.08 2.19 0.56
N LYS A 120 -20.94 3.49 0.28
CA LYS A 120 -21.14 4.02 -1.09
C LYS A 120 -20.17 3.42 -2.11
N VAL A 121 -18.92 3.14 -1.73
CA VAL A 121 -17.92 2.54 -2.63
C VAL A 121 -18.23 1.08 -2.88
N LEU A 122 -18.63 0.35 -1.84
CA LEU A 122 -19.02 -1.06 -1.95
C LEU A 122 -20.30 -1.26 -2.76
N ALA A 123 -21.20 -0.27 -2.74
CA ALA A 123 -22.49 -0.30 -3.45
C ALA A 123 -22.43 0.29 -4.88
N LEU A 124 -21.24 0.64 -5.40
CA LEU A 124 -21.12 1.18 -6.75
C LEU A 124 -21.74 0.25 -7.80
N PRO A 125 -22.71 0.75 -8.63
CA PRO A 125 -23.50 -0.06 -9.55
C PRO A 125 -22.74 -0.30 -10.86
N PHE A 126 -21.69 -1.09 -10.84
CA PHE A 126 -20.88 -1.38 -12.02
C PHE A 126 -21.64 -2.14 -13.11
N VAL A 127 -21.31 -1.85 -14.37
CA VAL A 127 -21.80 -2.63 -15.50
C VAL A 127 -21.28 -4.08 -15.41
N GLU A 128 -22.09 -5.05 -15.85
CA GLU A 128 -21.84 -6.48 -15.65
C GLU A 128 -20.49 -6.97 -16.19
N ASN A 129 -20.08 -6.47 -17.36
CA ASN A 129 -18.86 -6.91 -18.05
C ASN A 129 -17.66 -6.01 -17.86
N ILE A 130 -17.64 -5.18 -16.83
CA ILE A 130 -16.48 -4.33 -16.55
C ILE A 130 -15.24 -5.15 -16.24
N ARG A 131 -14.12 -4.85 -16.90
CA ARG A 131 -12.86 -5.52 -16.61
C ARG A 131 -12.35 -5.09 -15.24
N ARG A 132 -11.75 -6.03 -14.50
CA ARG A 132 -11.22 -5.77 -13.16
C ARG A 132 -10.31 -4.52 -13.07
N PRO A 133 -9.34 -4.29 -13.99
CA PRO A 133 -8.52 -3.09 -13.93
C PRO A 133 -9.32 -1.80 -14.08
N ASP A 134 -10.32 -1.77 -14.98
CA ASP A 134 -11.15 -0.60 -15.22
C ASP A 134 -12.04 -0.31 -14.01
N ARG A 135 -12.58 -1.36 -13.36
CA ARG A 135 -13.32 -1.25 -12.11
C ARG A 135 -12.45 -0.67 -10.99
N ASP A 136 -11.24 -1.21 -10.81
CA ASP A 136 -10.33 -0.77 -9.76
C ASP A 136 -9.92 0.70 -9.96
N ASN A 137 -9.64 1.10 -11.21
CA ASN A 137 -9.33 2.49 -11.57
C ASN A 137 -10.53 3.42 -11.33
N ALA A 138 -11.74 2.99 -11.73
CA ALA A 138 -12.95 3.78 -11.51
C ALA A 138 -13.24 4.00 -10.01
N ILE A 139 -12.97 3.01 -9.16
CA ILE A 139 -13.06 3.16 -7.69
C ILE A 139 -12.06 4.22 -7.20
N ASP A 140 -10.80 4.13 -7.62
CA ASP A 140 -9.76 5.07 -7.17
C ASP A 140 -10.10 6.51 -7.59
N VAL A 141 -10.55 6.71 -8.84
CA VAL A 141 -10.98 8.03 -9.33
C VAL A 141 -12.23 8.51 -8.61
N TYR A 142 -13.24 7.65 -8.39
CA TYR A 142 -14.46 7.99 -7.66
C TYR A 142 -14.18 8.49 -6.23
N MET A 143 -13.17 7.91 -5.56
CA MET A 143 -12.77 8.33 -4.21
C MET A 143 -11.87 9.56 -4.19
N SER A 144 -11.26 9.93 -5.33
CA SER A 144 -10.35 11.08 -5.45
C SER A 144 -11.10 12.42 -5.52
N ASP A 145 -10.37 13.50 -5.65
CA ASP A 145 -10.94 14.83 -5.94
C ASP A 145 -11.31 14.97 -7.42
N ASP A 146 -10.78 14.10 -8.28
CA ASP A 146 -11.05 14.05 -9.74
C ASP A 146 -12.25 13.14 -10.07
N TYR A 147 -13.15 12.89 -9.12
CA TYR A 147 -14.30 11.97 -9.27
C TYR A 147 -15.19 12.28 -10.47
N MET A 148 -15.19 13.52 -10.96
CA MET A 148 -15.93 13.92 -12.15
C MET A 148 -15.42 13.24 -13.42
N ASP A 149 -14.19 12.75 -13.45
CA ASP A 149 -13.66 12.00 -14.60
C ASP A 149 -14.44 10.71 -14.85
N VAL A 150 -15.06 10.15 -13.82
CA VAL A 150 -15.91 8.96 -13.91
C VAL A 150 -17.39 9.24 -13.73
N LEU A 151 -17.78 10.43 -13.22
CA LEU A 151 -19.18 10.79 -12.96
C LEU A 151 -19.75 11.83 -13.94
N ALA A 152 -18.92 12.43 -14.81
CA ALA A 152 -19.41 13.40 -15.80
C ALA A 152 -20.38 12.75 -16.80
N ASP A 153 -21.27 13.59 -17.37
CA ASP A 153 -22.18 13.15 -18.40
C ASP A 153 -21.42 12.63 -19.63
N GLY A 154 -21.81 11.46 -20.13
CA GLY A 154 -21.13 10.74 -21.20
C GLY A 154 -19.93 9.91 -20.76
N GLN A 155 -19.51 9.97 -19.49
CA GLN A 155 -18.41 9.17 -18.94
C GLN A 155 -18.93 8.04 -18.03
N TRP A 156 -19.84 8.35 -17.10
CA TRP A 156 -20.28 7.40 -16.09
C TRP A 156 -20.90 6.12 -16.68
N GLN A 157 -21.55 6.21 -17.85
CA GLN A 157 -22.16 5.07 -18.54
C GLN A 157 -21.15 4.00 -18.97
N GLN A 158 -19.86 4.34 -19.03
CA GLN A 158 -18.80 3.36 -19.36
C GLN A 158 -18.51 2.44 -18.18
N PHE A 159 -18.82 2.87 -16.96
CA PHE A 159 -18.45 2.18 -15.73
C PHE A 159 -19.67 1.68 -14.96
N PHE A 160 -20.78 2.43 -14.97
CA PHE A 160 -21.91 2.24 -14.08
C PHE A 160 -23.22 2.04 -14.84
N THR A 161 -24.16 1.28 -14.24
CA THR A 161 -25.52 1.09 -14.77
C THR A 161 -26.44 2.29 -14.50
N GLU A 162 -26.14 3.05 -13.46
CA GLU A 162 -26.76 4.32 -13.11
C GLU A 162 -25.70 5.26 -12.53
N ARG A 163 -25.91 6.57 -12.61
CA ARG A 163 -24.95 7.55 -12.11
C ARG A 163 -24.91 7.52 -10.58
N PRO A 164 -23.77 7.13 -9.97
CA PRO A 164 -23.64 7.15 -8.51
C PRO A 164 -23.60 8.58 -7.98
N GLU A 165 -24.14 8.77 -6.78
CA GLU A 165 -23.92 10.00 -6.02
C GLU A 165 -22.44 10.14 -5.65
N PRO A 166 -21.85 11.33 -5.75
CA PRO A 166 -20.45 11.53 -5.37
C PRO A 166 -20.24 11.27 -3.86
N LEU A 167 -19.07 10.76 -3.53
CA LEU A 167 -18.64 10.66 -2.15
C LEU A 167 -18.07 12.01 -1.71
N THR A 168 -18.83 12.76 -0.93
CA THR A 168 -18.45 14.12 -0.53
C THR A 168 -17.23 14.16 0.37
N ARG A 169 -16.57 15.31 0.45
CA ARG A 169 -15.41 15.50 1.34
C ARG A 169 -15.78 15.30 2.82
N GLU A 170 -16.98 15.72 3.20
CA GLU A 170 -17.48 15.55 4.56
C GLU A 170 -17.70 14.07 4.89
N GLU A 171 -18.32 13.31 3.99
CA GLU A 171 -18.50 11.86 4.15
C GLU A 171 -17.16 11.11 4.23
N LYS A 172 -16.21 11.44 3.35
CA LYS A 172 -14.84 10.88 3.40
C LYS A 172 -14.21 11.12 4.77
N ARG A 173 -14.28 12.37 5.25
CA ARG A 173 -13.68 12.76 6.52
C ARG A 173 -14.34 12.06 7.70
N ALA A 174 -15.67 12.06 7.76
CA ALA A 174 -16.41 11.38 8.82
C ALA A 174 -16.11 9.88 8.89
N TRP A 175 -15.99 9.23 7.73
CA TRP A 175 -15.61 7.81 7.65
C TRP A 175 -14.19 7.57 8.13
N LEU A 176 -13.23 8.38 7.69
CA LEU A 176 -11.83 8.25 8.10
C LEU A 176 -11.67 8.54 9.60
N ASP A 177 -12.32 9.57 10.15
CA ASP A 177 -12.29 9.87 11.58
C ASP A 177 -12.84 8.71 12.41
N GLN A 178 -13.91 8.05 11.95
CA GLN A 178 -14.45 6.85 12.59
C GLN A 178 -13.45 5.69 12.54
N MET A 179 -12.82 5.44 11.38
CA MET A 179 -11.88 4.33 11.21
C MET A 179 -10.55 4.57 11.94
N LEU A 180 -10.05 5.80 11.91
CA LEU A 180 -8.83 6.19 12.62
C LEU A 180 -9.01 6.18 14.14
N SER A 181 -10.20 6.48 14.66
CA SER A 181 -10.49 6.37 16.10
C SER A 181 -10.43 4.92 16.63
N LEU A 182 -10.53 3.94 15.73
CA LEU A 182 -10.36 2.51 16.03
C LEU A 182 -8.90 2.05 15.94
N ILE A 183 -8.02 2.90 15.40
CA ILE A 183 -6.59 2.66 15.39
C ILE A 183 -6.03 3.37 16.62
N HIS A 184 -5.57 2.60 17.60
CA HIS A 184 -4.71 3.14 18.63
C HIS A 184 -3.39 3.53 17.96
N ILE A 185 -3.35 4.76 17.43
CA ILE A 185 -2.10 5.41 17.11
C ILE A 185 -1.49 5.72 18.46
N SER A 186 -0.56 4.89 18.91
CA SER A 186 0.40 5.33 19.89
C SER A 186 1.25 6.37 19.18
N GLU A 187 0.93 7.64 19.38
CA GLU A 187 1.83 8.72 18.99
C GLU A 187 3.20 8.45 19.62
N PRO A 188 4.29 8.64 18.86
CA PRO A 188 5.63 8.45 19.36
C PRO A 188 5.97 9.43 20.50
#